data_5494f27a0a386e3facb830eb46bcf057
#
_entry.id   5494f27a0a386e3facb830eb46bcf057
#
_cell.length_a   1.000
_cell.length_b   1.000
_cell.length_c   1.000
_cell.angle_alpha   90.00
_cell.angle_beta   90.00
_cell.angle_gamma   90.00
#
_symmetry.space_group_name_H-M   'P 1'
#
loop_
_entity.id
_entity.type
_entity.pdbx_description
1 polymer ?
#
loop_
_entity_poly.entity_id
_entity_poly.type
_entity_poly.pdbx_seq_one_letter_code
_entity_poly.pdbx_strand_id
1 'polypeptide(L)'
;MTLRQVREFAAVCLAAALSACSGGLRSDSPATQIYVLRAAVHPQAEPTPPTESLHVNRPMAGPGLDSDHILLVQSDHRMNYYVASRWPSDLPAVVESLAVDTLRTTGAWTTVQDSGSAFSSDYLLQIVIRRFEADYSVSGGAPAVHVVMDCTVGRRSGREVIGSFVAEGSSTAAANRLGDVVAAFEEAANQALADIAAHTAQAVQSSQKVETPVPSITR
;
A
#
# COMPACT_ATOMS: atom_id res chain seq x y z
N MET A 1 24.55 -25.26 66.24
CA MET A 1 24.40 -25.24 64.74
C MET A 1 25.78 -25.32 64.16
N THR A 2 26.16 -26.43 63.54
CA THR A 2 27.56 -26.65 63.09
C THR A 2 27.83 -25.92 61.79
N LEU A 3 29.03 -25.45 61.57
CA LEU A 3 29.46 -24.69 60.37
C LEU A 3 29.10 -25.41 59.04
N ARG A 4 28.96 -26.70 59.07
CA ARG A 4 28.57 -27.57 57.97
C ARG A 4 27.11 -27.39 57.59
N GLN A 5 26.20 -27.25 58.56
CA GLN A 5 24.76 -27.02 58.30
C GLN A 5 24.48 -25.62 57.67
N VAL A 6 25.26 -24.62 58.10
CA VAL A 6 25.13 -23.26 57.53
C VAL A 6 25.59 -23.25 56.06
N ARG A 7 26.64 -23.97 55.70
CA ARG A 7 27.11 -24.10 54.32
C ARG A 7 26.11 -24.82 53.40
N GLU A 8 25.45 -25.87 53.90
CA GLU A 8 24.45 -26.61 53.12
C GLU A 8 23.19 -25.80 52.92
N PHE A 9 22.75 -25.03 53.93
CA PHE A 9 21.64 -24.09 53.79
C PHE A 9 21.92 -22.95 52.81
N ALA A 10 23.13 -22.38 52.85
CA ALA A 10 23.56 -21.35 51.93
C ALA A 10 23.61 -21.85 50.48
N ALA A 11 24.06 -23.09 50.24
CA ALA A 11 24.11 -23.68 48.90
C ALA A 11 22.71 -23.96 48.33
N VAL A 12 21.77 -24.41 49.17
CA VAL A 12 20.37 -24.66 48.74
C VAL A 12 19.65 -23.34 48.42
N CYS A 13 19.86 -22.30 49.23
CA CYS A 13 19.27 -20.97 48.95
C CYS A 13 19.85 -20.33 47.65
N LEU A 14 21.14 -20.54 47.39
CA LEU A 14 21.79 -20.03 46.18
C LEU A 14 21.28 -20.77 44.92
N ALA A 15 21.06 -22.09 45.02
CA ALA A 15 20.49 -22.89 43.92
C ALA A 15 19.03 -22.53 43.63
N ALA A 16 18.22 -22.22 44.67
CA ALA A 16 16.85 -21.78 44.53
C ALA A 16 16.74 -20.38 43.90
N ALA A 17 17.71 -19.47 44.17
CA ALA A 17 17.73 -18.14 43.57
C ALA A 17 18.07 -18.14 42.08
N LEU A 18 18.85 -19.11 41.60
CA LEU A 18 19.18 -19.27 40.17
C LEU A 18 18.08 -19.83 39.32
N SER A 19 17.13 -20.59 39.90
CA SER A 19 15.99 -21.13 39.19
C SER A 19 14.82 -20.15 39.02
N ALA A 20 14.79 -19.03 39.74
CA ALA A 20 13.74 -18.00 39.63
C ALA A 20 13.87 -17.10 38.39
N CYS A 21 15.03 -17.08 37.72
CA CYS A 21 15.27 -16.21 36.58
C CYS A 21 14.92 -16.81 35.21
N SER A 22 14.51 -18.07 35.11
CA SER A 22 14.24 -18.75 33.84
C SER A 22 12.77 -18.65 33.35
N GLY A 23 11.87 -17.98 34.10
CA GLY A 23 10.44 -17.90 33.80
C GLY A 23 9.94 -16.57 33.18
N GLY A 24 10.80 -15.55 33.05
CA GLY A 24 10.35 -14.15 32.90
C GLY A 24 10.33 -13.55 31.49
N LEU A 25 10.69 -14.24 30.43
CA LEU A 25 10.82 -13.64 29.09
C LEU A 25 9.90 -14.26 28.02
N ARG A 26 8.82 -14.92 28.42
CA ARG A 26 7.77 -15.25 27.46
C ARG A 26 6.86 -14.04 27.32
N SER A 27 6.96 -13.33 26.21
CA SER A 27 5.96 -12.36 25.82
C SER A 27 4.67 -13.12 25.47
N ASP A 28 3.62 -12.91 26.24
CA ASP A 28 2.26 -13.43 25.94
C ASP A 28 1.56 -12.60 24.84
N SER A 29 2.27 -11.68 24.20
CA SER A 29 1.74 -10.92 23.07
C SER A 29 1.48 -11.85 21.90
N PRO A 30 0.28 -11.80 21.29
CA PRO A 30 -0.01 -12.59 20.11
C PRO A 30 0.98 -12.28 19.00
N ALA A 31 1.38 -13.31 18.25
CA ALA A 31 2.28 -13.16 17.12
C ALA A 31 1.68 -12.19 16.10
N THR A 32 2.47 -11.20 15.65
CA THR A 32 2.04 -10.25 14.63
C THR A 32 1.79 -10.98 13.31
N GLN A 33 0.61 -10.78 12.75
CA GLN A 33 0.21 -11.33 11.45
C GLN A 33 0.51 -10.30 10.35
N ILE A 34 1.10 -10.78 9.25
CA ILE A 34 1.38 -9.96 8.07
C ILE A 34 0.36 -10.27 7.01
N TYR A 35 -0.35 -9.25 6.54
CA TYR A 35 -1.35 -9.34 5.48
C TYR A 35 -0.80 -8.76 4.18
N VAL A 36 -1.10 -9.42 3.06
CA VAL A 36 -0.61 -9.04 1.73
C VAL A 36 -1.81 -8.75 0.83
N LEU A 37 -1.77 -7.63 0.15
CA LEU A 37 -2.71 -7.29 -0.91
C LEU A 37 -2.15 -7.73 -2.26
N ARG A 38 -3.01 -8.10 -3.21
CA ARG A 38 -2.63 -8.52 -4.56
C ARG A 38 -3.29 -7.63 -5.58
N ALA A 39 -2.52 -7.24 -6.58
CA ALA A 39 -3.05 -6.55 -7.74
C ALA A 39 -3.95 -7.51 -8.55
N ALA A 40 -5.12 -7.03 -8.96
CA ALA A 40 -5.96 -7.76 -9.89
C ALA A 40 -5.31 -7.78 -11.28
N VAL A 41 -5.36 -8.92 -11.93
CA VAL A 41 -4.90 -9.05 -13.32
C VAL A 41 -6.04 -8.59 -14.22
N HIS A 42 -5.85 -7.48 -14.93
CA HIS A 42 -6.76 -7.01 -15.96
C HIS A 42 -6.16 -7.27 -17.34
N PRO A 43 -6.48 -8.41 -17.99
CA PRO A 43 -6.02 -8.66 -19.36
C PRO A 43 -6.63 -7.59 -20.28
N GLN A 44 -5.80 -6.76 -20.88
CA GLN A 44 -6.26 -5.85 -21.92
C GLN A 44 -6.39 -6.57 -23.26
N ALA A 45 -7.46 -6.18 -24.00
CA ALA A 45 -7.58 -6.55 -25.43
C ALA A 45 -6.41 -5.99 -26.23
N GLU A 46 -5.92 -6.77 -27.19
CA GLU A 46 -4.80 -6.53 -28.12
C GLU A 46 -4.53 -5.04 -28.39
N PRO A 47 -3.53 -4.42 -27.79
CA PRO A 47 -3.21 -3.03 -28.06
C PRO A 47 -2.21 -2.93 -29.22
N THR A 48 -2.25 -1.79 -29.89
CA THR A 48 -1.10 -1.30 -30.67
C THR A 48 0.15 -1.44 -29.79
N PRO A 49 1.29 -1.94 -30.35
CA PRO A 49 2.50 -2.11 -29.56
C PRO A 49 2.83 -0.84 -28.78
N PRO A 50 3.03 -0.93 -27.45
CA PRO A 50 3.34 0.25 -26.66
C PRO A 50 4.68 0.84 -27.12
N THR A 51 4.79 2.17 -27.13
CA THR A 51 6.00 2.88 -27.51
C THR A 51 6.65 3.61 -26.34
N GLU A 52 5.88 3.81 -25.27
CA GLU A 52 6.23 4.68 -24.17
C GLU A 52 6.55 3.90 -22.89
N SER A 53 7.41 4.46 -22.06
CA SER A 53 7.80 3.94 -20.75
C SER A 53 7.26 4.82 -19.62
N LEU A 54 6.86 4.18 -18.52
CA LEU A 54 6.31 4.84 -17.34
C LEU A 54 7.18 4.55 -16.11
N HIS A 55 7.44 5.58 -15.31
CA HIS A 55 8.07 5.45 -14.00
C HIS A 55 7.05 5.83 -12.90
N VAL A 56 6.83 4.93 -11.98
CA VAL A 56 6.02 5.17 -10.78
C VAL A 56 6.95 5.67 -9.68
N ASN A 57 6.80 6.93 -9.29
CA ASN A 57 7.52 7.46 -8.14
C ASN A 57 7.00 6.79 -6.87
N ARG A 58 7.88 6.66 -5.85
CA ARG A 58 7.42 6.21 -4.54
C ARG A 58 6.25 7.08 -4.08
N PRO A 59 5.09 6.50 -3.77
CA PRO A 59 3.94 7.26 -3.30
C PRO A 59 4.25 8.05 -2.03
N MET A 60 3.66 9.23 -1.92
CA MET A 60 3.63 9.99 -0.67
C MET A 60 2.37 9.59 0.11
N ALA A 61 2.46 9.62 1.44
CA ALA A 61 1.33 9.31 2.31
C ALA A 61 0.91 10.54 3.11
N GLY A 62 -0.39 10.70 3.32
CA GLY A 62 -0.93 11.67 4.25
C GLY A 62 -0.56 11.34 5.71
N PRO A 63 -0.80 12.26 6.65
CA PRO A 63 -0.49 12.05 8.05
C PRO A 63 -1.11 10.76 8.60
N GLY A 64 -0.30 9.96 9.30
CA GLY A 64 -0.72 8.69 9.90
C GLY A 64 -0.74 7.48 8.94
N LEU A 65 -0.57 7.69 7.63
CA LEU A 65 -0.56 6.64 6.62
C LEU A 65 0.85 6.13 6.25
N ASP A 66 1.91 6.82 6.67
CA ASP A 66 3.30 6.43 6.39
C ASP A 66 3.79 5.39 7.42
N SER A 67 3.17 4.23 7.44
CA SER A 67 3.52 3.12 8.34
C SER A 67 3.05 1.78 7.76
N ASP A 68 3.46 0.68 8.40
CA ASP A 68 3.02 -0.67 8.06
C ASP A 68 1.72 -1.09 8.78
N HIS A 69 1.11 -0.19 9.56
CA HIS A 69 -0.10 -0.52 10.32
C HIS A 69 -1.35 -0.53 9.44
N ILE A 70 -2.26 -1.48 9.72
CA ILE A 70 -3.58 -1.51 9.09
C ILE A 70 -4.47 -0.53 9.84
N LEU A 71 -4.81 0.56 9.18
CA LEU A 71 -5.51 1.70 9.77
C LEU A 71 -7.00 1.50 9.85
N LEU A 72 -7.60 1.95 10.93
CA LEU A 72 -9.05 2.08 11.09
C LEU A 72 -9.43 3.45 11.68
N VAL A 73 -10.60 3.94 11.29
CA VAL A 73 -11.20 5.18 11.81
C VAL A 73 -12.50 4.81 12.54
N GLN A 74 -12.64 5.29 13.76
CA GLN A 74 -13.83 5.07 14.59
C GLN A 74 -14.89 6.16 14.37
N SER A 75 -16.11 5.90 14.81
CA SER A 75 -17.24 6.82 14.68
C SER A 75 -17.04 8.19 15.36
N ASP A 76 -16.13 8.28 16.31
CA ASP A 76 -15.73 9.52 16.98
C ASP A 76 -14.50 10.19 16.35
N HIS A 77 -14.18 9.83 15.10
CA HIS A 77 -13.06 10.31 14.30
C HIS A 77 -11.66 9.96 14.85
N ARG A 78 -11.57 9.04 15.82
CA ARG A 78 -10.26 8.54 16.26
C ARG A 78 -9.66 7.59 15.26
N MET A 79 -8.42 7.83 14.94
CA MET A 79 -7.58 6.97 14.13
C MET A 79 -6.90 5.94 15.05
N ASN A 80 -7.02 4.66 14.71
CA ASN A 80 -6.41 3.54 15.42
C ASN A 80 -5.85 2.51 14.43
N TYR A 81 -5.29 1.43 14.94
CA TYR A 81 -4.73 0.33 14.16
C TYR A 81 -5.26 -1.01 14.64
N TYR A 82 -5.34 -1.98 13.74
CA TYR A 82 -5.60 -3.36 14.11
C TYR A 82 -4.42 -3.93 14.89
N VAL A 83 -4.68 -4.44 16.10
CA VAL A 83 -3.65 -4.98 17.00
C VAL A 83 -3.03 -6.23 16.39
N ALA A 84 -1.71 -6.41 16.58
CA ALA A 84 -0.95 -7.57 16.13
C ALA A 84 -1.12 -7.88 14.63
N SER A 85 -1.31 -6.85 13.80
CA SER A 85 -1.57 -6.97 12.37
C SER A 85 -0.90 -5.84 11.60
N ARG A 86 -0.28 -6.15 10.46
CA ARG A 86 0.38 -5.14 9.64
C ARG A 86 0.49 -5.56 8.18
N TRP A 87 0.79 -4.60 7.34
CA TRP A 87 1.24 -4.81 5.98
C TRP A 87 2.69 -5.35 5.96
N PRO A 88 3.20 -5.90 4.84
CA PRO A 88 4.56 -6.43 4.74
C PRO A 88 5.65 -5.35 4.78
N SER A 89 5.30 -4.11 4.46
CA SER A 89 6.14 -2.91 4.50
C SER A 89 5.27 -1.68 4.78
N ASP A 90 5.87 -0.48 4.83
CA ASP A 90 5.09 0.75 4.91
C ASP A 90 4.09 0.86 3.73
N LEU A 91 2.98 1.52 3.97
CA LEU A 91 1.90 1.63 2.99
C LEU A 91 2.35 2.25 1.64
N PRO A 92 3.21 3.28 1.60
CA PRO A 92 3.74 3.77 0.32
C PRO A 92 4.40 2.68 -0.52
N ALA A 93 5.22 1.82 0.07
CA ALA A 93 5.87 0.72 -0.66
C ALA A 93 4.86 -0.35 -1.13
N VAL A 94 3.85 -0.65 -0.31
CA VAL A 94 2.75 -1.56 -0.69
C VAL A 94 2.00 -1.01 -1.90
N VAL A 95 1.59 0.26 -1.86
CA VAL A 95 0.86 0.91 -2.95
C VAL A 95 1.71 1.02 -4.21
N GLU A 96 3.01 1.34 -4.08
CA GLU A 96 3.93 1.35 -5.21
C GLU A 96 3.99 0.01 -5.93
N SER A 97 4.19 -1.07 -5.17
CA SER A 97 4.23 -2.43 -5.73
C SER A 97 2.94 -2.79 -6.46
N LEU A 98 1.79 -2.53 -5.84
CA LEU A 98 0.48 -2.78 -6.43
C LEU A 98 0.25 -1.97 -7.71
N ALA A 99 0.62 -0.68 -7.71
CA ALA A 99 0.48 0.20 -8.88
C ALA A 99 1.37 -0.26 -10.04
N VAL A 100 2.63 -0.60 -9.75
CA VAL A 100 3.56 -1.13 -10.76
C VAL A 100 3.04 -2.44 -11.35
N ASP A 101 2.59 -3.37 -10.51
CA ASP A 101 2.06 -4.66 -10.96
C ASP A 101 0.79 -4.48 -11.80
N THR A 102 -0.15 -3.62 -11.36
CA THR A 102 -1.36 -3.31 -12.13
C THR A 102 -1.01 -2.73 -13.49
N LEU A 103 -0.16 -1.70 -13.53
CA LEU A 103 0.23 -1.02 -14.76
C LEU A 103 0.97 -1.93 -15.74
N ARG A 104 1.79 -2.86 -15.25
CA ARG A 104 2.47 -3.89 -16.08
C ARG A 104 1.47 -4.83 -16.74
N THR A 105 0.40 -5.22 -16.03
CA THR A 105 -0.60 -6.15 -16.59
C THR A 105 -1.48 -5.53 -17.68
N THR A 106 -1.53 -4.19 -17.76
CA THR A 106 -2.31 -3.52 -18.81
C THR A 106 -1.73 -3.69 -20.22
N GLY A 107 -0.44 -3.98 -20.36
CA GLY A 107 0.24 -4.01 -21.64
C GLY A 107 0.31 -2.66 -22.36
N ALA A 108 -0.09 -1.56 -21.72
CA ALA A 108 -0.10 -0.23 -22.31
C ALA A 108 1.29 0.45 -22.37
N TRP A 109 2.29 -0.16 -21.76
CA TRP A 109 3.62 0.42 -21.60
C TRP A 109 4.71 -0.53 -22.08
N THR A 110 5.76 -0.02 -22.75
CA THR A 110 6.96 -0.82 -23.05
C THR A 110 7.64 -1.30 -21.79
N THR A 111 7.71 -0.44 -20.78
CA THR A 111 8.21 -0.78 -19.44
C THR A 111 7.49 0.05 -18.39
N VAL A 112 7.23 -0.56 -17.23
CA VAL A 112 6.82 0.15 -16.01
C VAL A 112 7.90 -0.05 -14.96
N GLN A 113 8.46 1.05 -14.48
CA GLN A 113 9.56 1.09 -13.52
C GLN A 113 9.06 1.60 -12.16
N ASP A 114 9.64 1.08 -11.10
CA ASP A 114 9.45 1.57 -9.74
C ASP A 114 10.46 2.66 -9.36
N SER A 115 10.33 3.22 -8.17
CA SER A 115 11.21 4.27 -7.64
C SER A 115 12.67 3.84 -7.44
N GLY A 116 12.95 2.54 -7.39
CA GLY A 116 14.31 1.99 -7.27
C GLY A 116 15.05 1.93 -8.60
N SER A 117 14.36 2.14 -9.74
CA SER A 117 14.96 2.06 -11.07
C SER A 117 15.83 3.27 -11.38
N ALA A 118 17.04 3.04 -11.88
CA ALA A 118 17.95 4.07 -12.36
C ALA A 118 17.76 4.43 -13.85
N PHE A 119 16.89 3.69 -14.58
CA PHE A 119 16.68 3.91 -16.00
C PHE A 119 15.76 5.10 -16.26
N SER A 120 15.95 5.79 -17.38
CA SER A 120 15.07 6.87 -17.81
C SER A 120 13.73 6.31 -18.30
N SER A 121 12.69 7.12 -18.16
CA SER A 121 11.35 6.83 -18.68
C SER A 121 10.80 8.07 -19.38
N ASP A 122 9.79 7.89 -20.22
CA ASP A 122 9.14 8.99 -20.95
C ASP A 122 8.18 9.75 -20.05
N TYR A 123 7.46 9.03 -19.20
CA TYR A 123 6.45 9.58 -18.29
C TYR A 123 6.71 9.21 -16.84
N LEU A 124 6.16 10.03 -15.96
CA LEU A 124 6.19 9.87 -14.49
C LEU A 124 4.77 9.84 -13.95
N LEU A 125 4.49 8.89 -13.08
CA LEU A 125 3.28 8.86 -12.26
C LEU A 125 3.65 9.18 -10.81
N GLN A 126 3.04 10.21 -10.25
CA GLN A 126 3.13 10.59 -8.85
C GLN A 126 1.80 10.28 -8.16
N ILE A 127 1.85 9.60 -7.03
CA ILE A 127 0.69 9.20 -6.23
C ILE A 127 0.82 9.79 -4.83
N VAL A 128 -0.26 10.37 -4.32
CA VAL A 128 -0.41 10.82 -2.94
C VAL A 128 -1.57 10.08 -2.30
N ILE A 129 -1.29 9.23 -1.35
CA ILE A 129 -2.30 8.44 -0.63
C ILE A 129 -3.01 9.38 0.36
N ARG A 130 -4.32 9.62 0.15
CA ARG A 130 -5.15 10.47 1.00
C ARG A 130 -5.91 9.67 2.04
N ARG A 131 -6.46 8.54 1.63
CA ARG A 131 -7.18 7.61 2.51
C ARG A 131 -6.77 6.18 2.17
N PHE A 132 -6.60 5.37 3.18
CA PHE A 132 -6.40 3.93 3.09
C PHE A 132 -6.76 3.32 4.45
N GLU A 133 -8.07 3.23 4.73
CA GLU A 133 -8.57 2.94 6.07
C GLU A 133 -9.87 2.14 6.06
N ALA A 134 -10.08 1.37 7.13
CA ALA A 134 -11.37 0.78 7.44
C ALA A 134 -12.18 1.77 8.29
N ASP A 135 -13.32 2.20 7.81
CA ASP A 135 -14.19 3.20 8.43
C ASP A 135 -15.32 2.53 9.22
N TYR A 136 -15.33 2.77 10.52
CA TYR A 136 -16.34 2.34 11.47
C TYR A 136 -17.31 3.45 11.86
N SER A 137 -17.44 4.50 11.04
CA SER A 137 -18.33 5.64 11.33
C SER A 137 -19.80 5.21 11.42
N VAL A 138 -20.19 4.16 10.71
CA VAL A 138 -21.54 3.56 10.84
C VAL A 138 -21.50 2.51 11.95
N SER A 139 -22.20 2.79 13.04
CA SER A 139 -22.25 1.92 14.22
C SER A 139 -22.87 0.56 13.94
N GLY A 140 -22.28 -0.50 14.45
CA GLY A 140 -22.90 -1.82 14.60
C GLY A 140 -22.78 -2.79 13.43
N GLY A 141 -21.92 -2.49 12.43
CA GLY A 141 -21.72 -3.35 11.27
C GLY A 141 -20.28 -3.69 10.96
N ALA A 142 -20.08 -4.37 9.84
CA ALA A 142 -18.77 -4.50 9.23
C ALA A 142 -18.31 -3.14 8.67
N PRO A 143 -17.01 -2.80 8.72
CA PRO A 143 -16.53 -1.50 8.28
C PRO A 143 -16.58 -1.37 6.76
N ALA A 144 -16.70 -0.14 6.28
CA ALA A 144 -16.42 0.21 4.90
C ALA A 144 -14.94 0.56 4.75
N VAL A 145 -14.27 0.04 3.74
CA VAL A 145 -12.90 0.42 3.39
C VAL A 145 -12.94 1.52 2.35
N HIS A 146 -12.09 2.51 2.53
CA HIS A 146 -11.92 3.62 1.60
C HIS A 146 -10.47 3.75 1.19
N VAL A 147 -10.23 3.81 -0.11
CA VAL A 147 -8.94 4.10 -0.75
C VAL A 147 -9.13 5.33 -1.63
N VAL A 148 -8.34 6.38 -1.38
CA VAL A 148 -8.36 7.62 -2.17
C VAL A 148 -6.92 8.05 -2.41
N MET A 149 -6.59 8.27 -3.68
CA MET A 149 -5.25 8.64 -4.13
C MET A 149 -5.31 9.80 -5.13
N ASP A 150 -4.58 10.87 -4.84
CA ASP A 150 -4.36 11.95 -5.82
C ASP A 150 -3.21 11.52 -6.74
N CYS A 151 -3.43 11.61 -8.03
CA CYS A 151 -2.49 11.19 -9.05
C CYS A 151 -2.13 12.34 -9.99
N THR A 152 -0.85 12.43 -10.34
CA THR A 152 -0.34 13.39 -11.31
C THR A 152 0.53 12.65 -12.31
N VAL A 153 0.23 12.82 -13.60
CA VAL A 153 1.02 12.28 -14.71
C VAL A 153 1.83 13.41 -15.33
N GLY A 154 3.11 13.21 -15.46
CA GLY A 154 4.03 14.19 -16.07
C GLY A 154 4.83 13.57 -17.20
N ARG A 155 5.13 14.40 -18.21
CA ARG A 155 6.11 14.09 -19.24
C ARG A 155 7.50 14.48 -18.74
N ARG A 156 8.45 13.57 -18.81
CA ARG A 156 9.82 13.83 -18.33
C ARG A 156 10.54 14.87 -19.21
N SER A 157 10.38 14.77 -20.53
CA SER A 157 10.86 15.81 -21.45
C SER A 157 10.02 17.08 -21.25
N GLY A 158 10.67 18.21 -20.95
CA GLY A 158 9.99 19.48 -20.70
C GLY A 158 9.40 19.62 -19.28
N ARG A 159 9.38 18.60 -18.45
CA ARG A 159 8.84 18.63 -17.07
C ARG A 159 7.39 19.12 -17.01
N GLU A 160 6.57 18.68 -17.93
CA GLU A 160 5.20 19.12 -18.09
C GLU A 160 4.24 18.16 -17.38
N VAL A 161 3.27 18.70 -16.63
CA VAL A 161 2.14 17.94 -16.11
C VAL A 161 1.11 17.79 -17.23
N ILE A 162 0.80 16.55 -17.61
CA ILE A 162 -0.13 16.24 -18.70
C ILE A 162 -1.50 15.76 -18.20
N GLY A 163 -1.61 15.46 -16.92
CA GLY A 163 -2.88 15.08 -16.29
C GLY A 163 -2.80 15.02 -14.77
N SER A 164 -3.93 15.32 -14.15
CA SER A 164 -4.13 15.12 -12.71
C SER A 164 -5.55 14.62 -12.47
N PHE A 165 -5.72 13.65 -11.59
CA PHE A 165 -7.00 13.03 -11.28
C PHE A 165 -6.99 12.43 -9.88
N VAL A 166 -8.17 12.12 -9.36
CA VAL A 166 -8.34 11.35 -8.12
C VAL A 166 -8.77 9.95 -8.49
N ALA A 167 -8.11 8.96 -7.93
CA ALA A 167 -8.47 7.55 -8.05
C ALA A 167 -9.08 7.09 -6.74
N GLU A 168 -10.25 6.47 -6.81
CA GLU A 168 -11.01 6.08 -5.64
C GLU A 168 -11.47 4.63 -5.71
N GLY A 169 -11.54 3.99 -4.56
CA GLY A 169 -12.14 2.69 -4.42
C GLY A 169 -12.75 2.51 -3.04
N SER A 170 -13.83 1.75 -2.98
CA SER A 170 -14.49 1.45 -1.72
C SER A 170 -15.11 0.06 -1.74
N SER A 171 -15.06 -0.62 -0.59
CA SER A 171 -15.70 -1.93 -0.42
C SER A 171 -16.12 -2.11 1.04
N THR A 172 -17.25 -2.76 1.26
CA THR A 172 -17.70 -3.10 2.62
C THR A 172 -17.25 -4.51 2.97
N ALA A 173 -16.60 -4.67 4.12
CA ALA A 173 -16.19 -5.99 4.57
C ALA A 173 -17.39 -6.92 4.75
N ALA A 174 -17.25 -8.20 4.39
CA ALA A 174 -18.33 -9.18 4.50
C ALA A 174 -18.75 -9.43 5.97
N ALA A 175 -17.80 -9.31 6.90
CA ALA A 175 -18.05 -9.36 8.34
C ALA A 175 -16.99 -8.53 9.08
N ASN A 176 -17.25 -8.22 10.35
CA ASN A 176 -16.28 -7.54 11.23
C ASN A 176 -15.20 -8.53 11.73
N ARG A 177 -14.45 -9.10 10.79
CA ARG A 177 -13.28 -9.97 11.02
C ARG A 177 -12.13 -9.48 10.16
N LEU A 178 -10.93 -9.46 10.68
CA LEU A 178 -9.79 -8.85 9.99
C LEU A 178 -9.53 -9.42 8.59
N GLY A 179 -9.71 -10.74 8.39
CA GLY A 179 -9.60 -11.35 7.06
C GLY A 179 -10.59 -10.78 6.05
N ASP A 180 -11.84 -10.56 6.47
CA ASP A 180 -12.88 -9.95 5.62
C ASP A 180 -12.60 -8.47 5.35
N VAL A 181 -12.03 -7.77 6.35
CA VAL A 181 -11.60 -6.37 6.20
C VAL A 181 -10.43 -6.25 5.23
N VAL A 182 -9.45 -7.14 5.30
CA VAL A 182 -8.32 -7.17 4.35
C VAL A 182 -8.79 -7.49 2.93
N ALA A 183 -9.77 -8.38 2.77
CA ALA A 183 -10.38 -8.62 1.46
C ALA A 183 -11.07 -7.37 0.90
N ALA A 184 -11.74 -6.58 1.76
CA ALA A 184 -12.32 -5.29 1.36
C ALA A 184 -11.24 -4.24 1.02
N PHE A 185 -10.09 -4.24 1.72
CA PHE A 185 -8.94 -3.41 1.32
C PHE A 185 -8.41 -3.79 -0.06
N GLU A 186 -8.28 -5.08 -0.34
CA GLU A 186 -7.82 -5.57 -1.64
C GLU A 186 -8.78 -5.15 -2.76
N GLU A 187 -10.07 -5.30 -2.56
CA GLU A 187 -11.10 -4.89 -3.52
C GLU A 187 -11.08 -3.37 -3.75
N ALA A 188 -11.10 -2.56 -2.69
CA ALA A 188 -11.07 -1.11 -2.80
C ALA A 188 -9.76 -0.61 -3.45
N ALA A 189 -8.62 -1.19 -3.09
CA ALA A 189 -7.33 -0.86 -3.70
C ALA A 189 -7.32 -1.19 -5.20
N ASN A 190 -7.85 -2.36 -5.59
CA ASN A 190 -7.91 -2.76 -6.99
C ASN A 190 -8.82 -1.85 -7.84
N GLN A 191 -9.93 -1.35 -7.28
CA GLN A 191 -10.78 -0.35 -7.95
C GLN A 191 -9.99 0.93 -8.22
N ALA A 192 -9.35 1.51 -7.20
CA ALA A 192 -8.55 2.72 -7.37
C ALA A 192 -7.36 2.52 -8.33
N LEU A 193 -6.72 1.35 -8.30
CA LEU A 193 -5.62 1.01 -9.20
C LEU A 193 -6.08 0.86 -10.67
N ALA A 194 -7.28 0.34 -10.90
CA ALA A 194 -7.89 0.31 -12.23
C ALA A 194 -8.13 1.72 -12.77
N ASP A 195 -8.62 2.64 -11.93
CA ASP A 195 -8.77 4.06 -12.27
C ASP A 195 -7.42 4.70 -12.61
N ILE A 196 -6.38 4.42 -11.80
CA ILE A 196 -5.01 4.91 -12.08
C ILE A 196 -4.55 4.43 -13.46
N ALA A 197 -4.73 3.16 -13.76
CA ALA A 197 -4.29 2.60 -15.04
C ALA A 197 -5.01 3.26 -16.22
N ALA A 198 -6.34 3.40 -16.15
CA ALA A 198 -7.16 3.97 -17.20
C ALA A 198 -6.83 5.46 -17.44
N HIS A 199 -6.84 6.27 -16.38
CA HIS A 199 -6.61 7.72 -16.49
C HIS A 199 -5.16 8.07 -16.87
N THR A 200 -4.17 7.28 -16.41
CA THR A 200 -2.77 7.48 -16.81
C THR A 200 -2.59 7.25 -18.30
N ALA A 201 -3.13 6.16 -18.84
CA ALA A 201 -3.10 5.88 -20.27
C ALA A 201 -3.83 6.95 -21.08
N GLN A 202 -5.00 7.40 -20.62
CA GLN A 202 -5.78 8.46 -21.26
C GLN A 202 -5.03 9.80 -21.31
N ALA A 203 -4.36 10.20 -20.21
CA ALA A 203 -3.59 11.43 -20.14
C ALA A 203 -2.46 11.44 -21.18
N VAL A 204 -1.74 10.33 -21.31
CA VAL A 204 -0.65 10.17 -22.29
C VAL A 204 -1.19 10.22 -23.73
N GLN A 205 -2.23 9.47 -24.03
CA GLN A 205 -2.85 9.48 -25.37
C GLN A 205 -3.36 10.88 -25.76
N SER A 206 -3.95 11.60 -24.83
CA SER A 206 -4.45 12.96 -25.06
C SER A 206 -3.31 13.92 -25.34
N SER A 207 -2.18 13.83 -24.64
CA SER A 207 -1.01 14.67 -24.84
C SER A 207 -0.34 14.45 -26.20
N GLN A 208 -0.30 13.19 -26.67
CA GLN A 208 0.25 12.83 -27.98
C GLN A 208 -0.56 13.39 -29.15
N LYS A 209 -1.89 13.40 -29.02
CA LYS A 209 -2.78 13.96 -30.05
C LYS A 209 -2.59 15.47 -30.25
N VAL A 210 -2.24 16.19 -29.21
CA VAL A 210 -1.98 17.64 -29.28
C VAL A 210 -0.66 17.95 -30.02
N GLU A 211 0.33 17.07 -29.94
CA GLU A 211 1.64 17.25 -30.57
C GLU A 211 1.68 16.88 -32.06
N THR A 212 0.69 16.13 -32.57
CA THR A 212 0.65 15.78 -34.01
C THR A 212 0.13 16.99 -34.79
N PRO A 213 0.96 17.71 -35.56
CA PRO A 213 0.51 18.87 -36.34
C PRO A 213 -0.49 18.39 -37.39
N VAL A 214 -1.61 19.09 -37.51
CA VAL A 214 -2.54 18.92 -38.64
C VAL A 214 -1.72 19.17 -39.92
N PRO A 215 -1.65 18.24 -40.90
CA PRO A 215 -0.92 18.46 -42.13
C PRO A 215 -1.48 19.70 -42.81
N SER A 216 -0.64 20.72 -42.96
CA SER A 216 -0.98 21.93 -43.70
C SER A 216 -1.32 21.53 -45.14
N ILE A 217 -2.58 21.61 -45.50
CA ILE A 217 -3.06 21.48 -46.89
C ILE A 217 -2.49 22.68 -47.63
N THR A 218 -1.33 22.51 -48.27
CA THR A 218 -0.79 23.45 -49.23
C THR A 218 -1.66 23.38 -50.49
N ARG A 219 -2.40 24.45 -50.81
CA ARG A 219 -3.08 24.65 -52.06
C ARG A 219 -2.10 25.10 -53.14
#